data_49029c1dabc61db77b036cb0199156d8
#
_entry.id   49029c1dabc61db77b036cb0199156d8
#
_cell.length_a   1.000
_cell.length_b   1.000
_cell.length_c   1.000
_cell.angle_alpha   90.00
_cell.angle_beta   90.00
_cell.angle_gamma   90.00
#
_symmetry.space_group_name_H-M   'P 1'
#
loop_
_entity.id
_entity.type
_entity.pdbx_description
1 polymer ?
#
loop_
_entity_poly.entity_id
_entity_poly.type
_entity_poly.pdbx_seq_one_letter_code
_entity_poly.pdbx_strand_id
1 'polypeptide(L)'
;MRGMRLHGRDGIDAMKLEEFELDAPGPGKAKIAVHAAGVNFGDTLMVTGEYQEKPDLPFSPGMEAAGEVIAVGDGVDNVKVGDRVMGSIGYGGFAEEANVPAANLTAVPEDMDWATAAAFPVAYGTSHVALTYRSHLKSGEVLLVHGAAGGVGLTAVELGKAMGATVIATAGTDEKVDLAKSYGADYGINYSNEDIREKVLEYTGGADVIYDPVGGDAFKASLRC
;
A
#
# COMPACT_ATOMS: atom_id res chain seq x y z
N MET A 1 -1.08 -18.02 -20.19
CA MET A 1 -0.92 -16.61 -19.84
C MET A 1 0.55 -16.28 -19.59
N ARG A 2 0.92 -15.01 -19.64
CA ARG A 2 2.28 -14.55 -19.33
C ARG A 2 2.33 -13.91 -17.94
N GLY A 3 3.48 -14.01 -17.29
CA GLY A 3 3.69 -13.33 -16.01
C GLY A 3 5.15 -13.38 -15.58
N MET A 4 5.50 -12.47 -14.68
CA MET A 4 6.80 -12.50 -14.02
C MET A 4 6.80 -13.65 -13.00
N ARG A 5 7.74 -14.59 -13.13
CA ARG A 5 7.89 -15.75 -12.22
C ARG A 5 9.19 -15.70 -11.46
N LEU A 6 9.12 -16.01 -10.19
CA LEU A 6 10.27 -16.13 -9.28
C LEU A 6 10.54 -17.61 -8.99
N HIS A 7 11.74 -18.09 -9.33
CA HIS A 7 12.18 -19.49 -9.11
C HIS A 7 13.15 -19.65 -7.95
N GLY A 8 13.69 -18.56 -7.44
CA GLY A 8 14.59 -18.48 -6.28
C GLY A 8 14.40 -17.15 -5.58
N ARG A 9 14.99 -16.98 -4.40
CA ARG A 9 14.87 -15.76 -3.60
C ARG A 9 16.13 -14.90 -3.66
N ASP A 10 16.65 -14.77 -4.89
CA ASP A 10 17.93 -14.10 -5.16
C ASP A 10 17.73 -12.64 -5.61
N GLY A 11 16.56 -12.07 -5.35
CA GLY A 11 16.21 -10.70 -5.68
C GLY A 11 15.53 -10.54 -7.03
N ILE A 12 15.45 -9.30 -7.49
CA ILE A 12 14.71 -8.90 -8.70
C ILE A 12 15.24 -9.60 -9.96
N ASP A 13 16.55 -9.79 -10.05
CA ASP A 13 17.19 -10.43 -11.21
C ASP A 13 16.82 -11.91 -11.39
N ALA A 14 16.28 -12.54 -10.34
CA ALA A 14 15.76 -13.91 -10.40
C ALA A 14 14.36 -14.01 -11.03
N MET A 15 13.69 -12.89 -11.25
CA MET A 15 12.37 -12.88 -11.91
C MET A 15 12.53 -13.04 -13.42
N LYS A 16 11.69 -13.90 -14.00
CA LYS A 16 11.66 -14.14 -15.44
C LYS A 16 10.26 -14.00 -15.99
N LEU A 17 10.13 -13.39 -17.16
CA LEU A 17 8.89 -13.39 -17.91
C LEU A 17 8.72 -14.76 -18.56
N GLU A 18 7.64 -15.45 -18.21
CA GLU A 18 7.35 -16.82 -18.67
C GLU A 18 5.90 -16.96 -19.11
N GLU A 19 5.67 -17.95 -19.96
CA GLU A 19 4.32 -18.44 -20.24
C GLU A 19 4.04 -19.67 -19.36
N PHE A 20 2.88 -19.67 -18.69
CA PHE A 20 2.44 -20.76 -17.85
C PHE A 20 0.91 -20.83 -17.80
N GLU A 21 0.40 -21.96 -17.34
CA GLU A 21 -1.03 -22.13 -17.10
C GLU A 21 -1.35 -21.87 -15.63
N LEU A 22 -2.49 -21.24 -15.39
CA LEU A 22 -3.05 -21.03 -14.08
C LEU A 22 -4.31 -21.87 -13.95
N ASP A 23 -4.35 -22.74 -12.95
CA ASP A 23 -5.49 -23.60 -12.68
C ASP A 23 -6.81 -22.82 -12.52
N ALA A 24 -7.94 -23.50 -12.64
CA ALA A 24 -9.24 -22.91 -12.29
C ALA A 24 -9.24 -22.42 -10.82
N PRO A 25 -10.00 -21.36 -10.49
CA PRO A 25 -10.05 -20.86 -9.12
C PRO A 25 -10.66 -21.92 -8.20
N GLY A 26 -9.95 -22.25 -7.12
CA GLY A 26 -10.46 -23.14 -6.07
C GLY A 26 -11.59 -22.51 -5.25
N PRO A 27 -12.18 -23.25 -4.30
CA PRO A 27 -13.24 -22.75 -3.43
C PRO A 27 -12.87 -21.43 -2.74
N GLY A 28 -13.80 -20.47 -2.71
CA GLY A 28 -13.64 -19.15 -2.11
C GLY A 28 -12.72 -18.20 -2.89
N LYS A 29 -12.23 -18.60 -4.09
CA LYS A 29 -11.36 -17.77 -4.94
C LYS A 29 -12.09 -17.32 -6.20
N ALA A 30 -11.68 -16.17 -6.70
CA ALA A 30 -12.00 -15.70 -8.04
C ALA A 30 -10.73 -15.65 -8.89
N LYS A 31 -10.86 -15.87 -10.19
CA LYS A 31 -9.81 -15.58 -11.17
C LYS A 31 -10.09 -14.23 -11.80
N ILE A 32 -9.10 -13.35 -11.80
CA ILE A 32 -9.17 -12.05 -12.43
C ILE A 32 -8.23 -11.96 -13.63
N ALA A 33 -8.68 -11.33 -14.71
CA ALA A 33 -7.81 -10.80 -15.76
C ALA A 33 -7.21 -9.50 -15.23
N VAL A 34 -5.90 -9.45 -15.02
CA VAL A 34 -5.22 -8.31 -14.44
C VAL A 34 -5.06 -7.20 -15.48
N HIS A 35 -5.62 -6.02 -15.22
CA HIS A 35 -5.47 -4.83 -16.04
C HIS A 35 -4.36 -3.90 -15.55
N ALA A 36 -4.15 -3.87 -14.24
CA ALA A 36 -3.06 -3.13 -13.59
C ALA A 36 -2.67 -3.80 -12.27
N ALA A 37 -1.42 -3.63 -11.87
CA ALA A 37 -0.91 -4.06 -10.57
C ALA A 37 -0.04 -2.96 -9.96
N GLY A 38 -0.19 -2.73 -8.65
CA GLY A 38 0.67 -1.84 -7.90
C GLY A 38 2.02 -2.49 -7.61
N VAL A 39 3.08 -1.67 -7.58
CA VAL A 39 4.42 -2.11 -7.17
C VAL A 39 4.71 -1.52 -5.79
N ASN A 40 4.91 -2.38 -4.83
CA ASN A 40 5.10 -2.01 -3.43
C ASN A 40 6.52 -2.36 -2.94
N PHE A 41 6.99 -1.68 -1.91
CA PHE A 41 8.23 -2.04 -1.24
C PHE A 41 8.19 -3.48 -0.70
N GLY A 42 7.02 -3.94 -0.26
CA GLY A 42 6.80 -5.33 0.17
C GLY A 42 7.11 -6.36 -0.92
N ASP A 43 6.88 -6.05 -2.19
CA ASP A 43 7.24 -6.95 -3.31
C ASP A 43 8.76 -7.16 -3.38
N THR A 44 9.55 -6.12 -3.13
CA THR A 44 11.02 -6.24 -3.11
C THR A 44 11.51 -7.14 -1.99
N LEU A 45 10.87 -7.08 -0.81
CA LEU A 45 11.17 -7.98 0.30
C LEU A 45 10.69 -9.41 0.04
N MET A 46 9.59 -9.57 -0.70
CA MET A 46 9.07 -10.89 -1.05
C MET A 46 10.01 -11.63 -2.01
N VAL A 47 10.59 -10.94 -2.98
CA VAL A 47 11.52 -11.56 -3.94
C VAL A 47 12.88 -11.90 -3.33
N THR A 48 13.29 -11.24 -2.25
CA THR A 48 14.49 -11.60 -1.46
C THR A 48 14.19 -12.60 -0.33
N GLY A 49 12.90 -12.92 -0.09
CA GLY A 49 12.49 -13.79 0.99
C GLY A 49 12.55 -13.17 2.39
N GLU A 50 12.64 -11.85 2.47
CA GLU A 50 12.65 -11.09 3.73
C GLU A 50 11.24 -10.67 4.19
N TYR A 51 10.24 -10.83 3.30
CA TYR A 51 8.84 -10.57 3.66
C TYR A 51 8.28 -11.67 4.56
N GLN A 52 7.24 -11.32 5.34
CA GLN A 52 6.61 -12.24 6.30
C GLN A 52 5.98 -13.45 5.61
N GLU A 53 5.27 -13.20 4.49
CA GLU A 53 4.70 -14.26 3.65
C GLU A 53 5.74 -14.74 2.64
N LYS A 54 5.86 -16.07 2.54
CA LYS A 54 6.83 -16.73 1.66
C LYS A 54 6.11 -17.77 0.79
N PRO A 55 5.45 -17.34 -0.30
CA PRO A 55 4.77 -18.28 -1.20
C PRO A 55 5.72 -19.37 -1.72
N ASP A 56 5.18 -20.55 -2.00
CA ASP A 56 5.95 -21.64 -2.61
C ASP A 56 6.45 -21.24 -3.99
N LEU A 57 7.71 -21.60 -4.28
CA LEU A 57 8.33 -21.37 -5.59
C LEU A 57 7.89 -22.47 -6.59
N PRO A 58 7.69 -22.11 -7.87
CA PRO A 58 7.73 -20.78 -8.44
C PRO A 58 6.41 -20.02 -8.30
N PHE A 59 6.45 -18.71 -8.03
CA PHE A 59 5.25 -17.87 -7.96
C PHE A 59 5.45 -16.53 -8.70
N SER A 60 4.35 -15.82 -8.96
CA SER A 60 4.37 -14.46 -9.48
C SER A 60 4.24 -13.48 -8.32
N PRO A 61 5.14 -12.50 -8.14
CA PRO A 61 4.95 -11.42 -7.17
C PRO A 61 3.80 -10.47 -7.54
N GLY A 62 3.64 -9.39 -6.80
CA GLY A 62 2.57 -8.39 -6.97
C GLY A 62 1.47 -8.56 -5.94
N MET A 63 1.53 -7.72 -4.90
CA MET A 63 0.68 -7.82 -3.71
C MET A 63 -0.71 -7.26 -3.91
N GLU A 64 -0.93 -6.45 -4.94
CA GLU A 64 -2.21 -5.83 -5.28
C GLU A 64 -2.44 -5.77 -6.77
N ALA A 65 -3.69 -5.83 -7.15
CA ALA A 65 -4.09 -5.71 -8.56
C ALA A 65 -5.52 -5.18 -8.68
N ALA A 66 -5.81 -4.67 -9.87
CA ALA A 66 -7.17 -4.39 -10.34
C ALA A 66 -7.38 -5.07 -11.69
N GLY A 67 -8.60 -5.57 -11.91
CA GLY A 67 -8.92 -6.30 -13.12
C GLY A 67 -10.39 -6.71 -13.18
N GLU A 68 -10.70 -7.55 -14.15
CA GLU A 68 -12.05 -8.07 -14.36
C GLU A 68 -12.11 -9.53 -13.88
N VAL A 69 -13.18 -9.90 -13.18
CA VAL A 69 -13.44 -11.28 -12.78
C VAL A 69 -13.79 -12.11 -14.02
N ILE A 70 -12.99 -13.16 -14.30
CA ILE A 70 -13.20 -14.04 -15.46
C ILE A 70 -13.67 -15.44 -15.07
N ALA A 71 -13.52 -15.85 -13.81
CA ALA A 71 -14.07 -17.08 -13.27
C ALA A 71 -14.21 -16.98 -11.75
N VAL A 72 -15.13 -17.75 -11.17
CA VAL A 72 -15.33 -17.88 -9.72
C VAL A 72 -15.33 -19.34 -9.30
N GLY A 73 -14.73 -19.63 -8.15
CA GLY A 73 -14.76 -20.94 -7.53
C GLY A 73 -16.00 -21.14 -6.66
N ASP A 74 -16.15 -22.35 -6.15
CA ASP A 74 -17.28 -22.72 -5.30
C ASP A 74 -17.35 -21.83 -4.04
N GLY A 75 -18.57 -21.45 -3.65
CA GLY A 75 -18.84 -20.66 -2.44
C GLY A 75 -18.51 -19.16 -2.56
N VAL A 76 -18.20 -18.66 -3.76
CA VAL A 76 -18.04 -17.22 -4.01
C VAL A 76 -19.41 -16.61 -4.34
N ASP A 77 -19.82 -15.61 -3.55
CA ASP A 77 -21.12 -14.93 -3.68
C ASP A 77 -21.01 -13.39 -3.70
N ASN A 78 -19.84 -12.86 -3.36
CA ASN A 78 -19.59 -11.41 -3.27
C ASN A 78 -19.13 -10.77 -4.59
N VAL A 79 -18.70 -11.57 -5.58
CA VAL A 79 -18.30 -11.12 -6.93
C VAL A 79 -18.77 -12.12 -7.97
N LYS A 80 -18.92 -11.66 -9.22
CA LYS A 80 -19.32 -12.49 -10.38
C LYS A 80 -18.47 -12.16 -11.60
N VAL A 81 -18.49 -13.06 -12.58
CA VAL A 81 -17.83 -12.84 -13.88
C VAL A 81 -18.32 -11.53 -14.53
N GLY A 82 -17.37 -10.73 -15.02
CA GLY A 82 -17.56 -9.41 -15.58
C GLY A 82 -17.45 -8.26 -14.57
N ASP A 83 -17.36 -8.52 -13.28
CA ASP A 83 -17.20 -7.45 -12.28
C ASP A 83 -15.80 -6.84 -12.37
N ARG A 84 -15.75 -5.51 -12.32
CA ARG A 84 -14.50 -4.75 -12.15
C ARG A 84 -14.12 -4.75 -10.68
N VAL A 85 -12.94 -5.26 -10.37
CA VAL A 85 -12.51 -5.44 -8.98
C VAL A 85 -11.07 -4.98 -8.74
N MET A 86 -10.78 -4.62 -7.50
CA MET A 86 -9.44 -4.35 -6.98
C MET A 86 -9.27 -5.05 -5.64
N GLY A 87 -8.04 -5.36 -5.26
CA GLY A 87 -7.78 -5.96 -3.96
C GLY A 87 -6.32 -6.12 -3.61
N SER A 88 -6.06 -6.24 -2.30
CA SER A 88 -4.79 -6.76 -1.79
C SER A 88 -4.84 -8.29 -1.89
N ILE A 89 -4.08 -8.83 -2.83
CA ILE A 89 -4.17 -10.23 -3.25
C ILE A 89 -3.05 -11.12 -2.69
N GLY A 90 -2.09 -10.50 -2.00
CA GLY A 90 -0.93 -11.17 -1.41
C GLY A 90 0.20 -11.37 -2.42
N TYR A 91 -0.05 -12.06 -3.52
CA TYR A 91 0.89 -12.27 -4.64
C TYR A 91 0.11 -12.67 -5.90
N GLY A 92 0.76 -12.63 -7.06
CA GLY A 92 0.16 -13.00 -8.35
C GLY A 92 -0.14 -11.81 -9.26
N GLY A 93 -0.05 -10.57 -8.78
CA GLY A 93 -0.41 -9.39 -9.55
C GLY A 93 0.48 -9.10 -10.76
N PHE A 94 1.72 -9.60 -10.80
CA PHE A 94 2.63 -9.39 -11.93
C PHE A 94 2.47 -10.46 -13.03
N ALA A 95 1.21 -10.85 -13.29
CA ALA A 95 0.83 -11.78 -14.34
C ALA A 95 -0.48 -11.32 -15.01
N GLU A 96 -0.77 -11.83 -16.20
CA GLU A 96 -2.00 -11.49 -16.94
C GLU A 96 -3.27 -11.97 -16.25
N GLU A 97 -3.18 -13.03 -15.42
CA GLU A 97 -4.30 -13.54 -14.61
C GLU A 97 -3.81 -13.90 -13.20
N ALA A 98 -4.70 -13.78 -12.22
CA ALA A 98 -4.43 -14.20 -10.85
C ALA A 98 -5.64 -14.91 -10.22
N ASN A 99 -5.38 -15.98 -9.45
CA ASN A 99 -6.37 -16.59 -8.56
C ASN A 99 -6.28 -15.94 -7.18
N VAL A 100 -7.30 -15.22 -6.78
CA VAL A 100 -7.30 -14.36 -5.58
C VAL A 100 -8.41 -14.76 -4.61
N PRO A 101 -8.24 -14.64 -3.29
CA PRO A 101 -9.35 -14.80 -2.37
C PRO A 101 -10.46 -13.79 -2.69
N ALA A 102 -11.65 -14.28 -3.00
CA ALA A 102 -12.78 -13.42 -3.36
C ALA A 102 -13.14 -12.42 -2.25
N ALA A 103 -12.94 -12.80 -1.00
CA ALA A 103 -13.16 -11.92 0.16
C ALA A 103 -12.26 -10.68 0.20
N ASN A 104 -11.13 -10.69 -0.52
CA ASN A 104 -10.21 -9.56 -0.61
C ASN A 104 -10.56 -8.60 -1.76
N LEU A 105 -11.58 -8.93 -2.57
CA LEU A 105 -11.96 -8.14 -3.72
C LEU A 105 -13.06 -7.12 -3.37
N THR A 106 -12.86 -5.91 -3.86
CA THR A 106 -13.80 -4.79 -3.76
C THR A 106 -14.11 -4.28 -5.17
N ALA A 107 -15.36 -3.86 -5.40
CA ALA A 107 -15.76 -3.30 -6.67
C ALA A 107 -14.98 -2.00 -6.96
N VAL A 108 -14.53 -1.84 -8.22
CA VAL A 108 -13.93 -0.60 -8.71
C VAL A 108 -15.04 0.34 -9.16
N PRO A 109 -15.08 1.61 -8.68
CA PRO A 109 -16.01 2.62 -9.17
C PRO A 109 -15.94 2.77 -10.71
N GLU A 110 -17.06 3.10 -11.34
CA GLU A 110 -17.15 3.16 -12.82
C GLU A 110 -16.19 4.18 -13.43
N ASP A 111 -15.99 5.30 -12.75
CA ASP A 111 -15.13 6.42 -13.14
C ASP A 111 -13.65 6.26 -12.74
N MET A 112 -13.32 5.25 -11.97
CA MET A 112 -11.94 4.98 -11.56
C MET A 112 -11.20 4.17 -12.63
N ASP A 113 -10.04 4.66 -13.07
CA ASP A 113 -9.16 3.94 -13.98
C ASP A 113 -8.45 2.77 -13.29
N TRP A 114 -7.95 1.82 -14.11
CA TRP A 114 -7.33 0.60 -13.59
C TRP A 114 -6.04 0.83 -12.81
N ALA A 115 -5.23 1.83 -13.20
CA ALA A 115 -3.98 2.12 -12.53
C ALA A 115 -4.22 2.68 -11.12
N THR A 116 -5.16 3.62 -11.00
CA THR A 116 -5.62 4.16 -9.72
C THR A 116 -6.21 3.05 -8.85
N ALA A 117 -7.10 2.21 -9.42
CA ALA A 117 -7.70 1.10 -8.70
C ALA A 117 -6.66 0.10 -8.19
N ALA A 118 -5.62 -0.21 -8.98
CA ALA A 118 -4.58 -1.16 -8.60
C ALA A 118 -3.66 -0.64 -7.48
N ALA A 119 -3.41 0.67 -7.44
CA ALA A 119 -2.52 1.29 -6.44
C ALA A 119 -3.22 1.63 -5.11
N PHE A 120 -4.54 1.46 -5.04
CA PHE A 120 -5.36 1.86 -3.90
C PHE A 120 -5.27 0.88 -2.71
N PRO A 121 -5.40 -0.46 -2.89
CA PRO A 121 -5.65 -1.38 -1.79
C PRO A 121 -4.53 -1.42 -0.74
N VAL A 122 -3.26 -1.50 -1.16
CA VAL A 122 -2.14 -1.63 -0.22
C VAL A 122 -1.83 -0.29 0.44
N ALA A 123 -1.69 0.79 -0.31
CA ALA A 123 -1.28 2.07 0.24
C ALA A 123 -2.35 2.66 1.17
N TYR A 124 -3.59 2.83 0.69
CA TYR A 124 -4.69 3.36 1.50
C TYR A 124 -5.12 2.38 2.58
N GLY A 125 -5.19 1.09 2.28
CA GLY A 125 -5.54 0.06 3.25
C GLY A 125 -4.58 0.04 4.45
N THR A 126 -3.28 0.10 4.21
CA THR A 126 -2.24 0.16 5.25
C THR A 126 -2.41 1.38 6.14
N SER A 127 -2.52 2.57 5.54
CA SER A 127 -2.66 3.82 6.30
C SER A 127 -4.01 3.89 7.02
N HIS A 128 -5.10 3.43 6.40
CA HIS A 128 -6.42 3.38 7.04
C HIS A 128 -6.44 2.46 8.26
N VAL A 129 -5.89 1.25 8.14
CA VAL A 129 -5.79 0.32 9.28
C VAL A 129 -4.94 0.91 10.41
N ALA A 130 -3.82 1.54 10.09
CA ALA A 130 -2.95 2.16 11.08
C ALA A 130 -3.66 3.30 11.81
N LEU A 131 -4.27 4.22 11.09
CA LEU A 131 -4.89 5.42 11.68
C LEU A 131 -6.22 5.12 12.39
N THR A 132 -7.05 4.21 11.83
CA THR A 132 -8.38 3.93 12.38
C THR A 132 -8.34 2.86 13.47
N TYR A 133 -7.70 1.70 13.18
CA TYR A 133 -7.80 0.53 14.05
C TYR A 133 -6.63 0.37 15.02
N ARG A 134 -5.47 0.96 14.73
CA ARG A 134 -4.28 0.84 15.60
C ARG A 134 -4.09 2.06 16.49
N SER A 135 -4.09 3.25 15.92
CA SER A 135 -3.92 4.50 16.68
C SER A 135 -5.23 5.10 17.17
N HIS A 136 -6.38 4.76 16.55
CA HIS A 136 -7.67 5.36 16.84
C HIS A 136 -7.64 6.90 16.73
N LEU A 137 -6.99 7.41 15.67
CA LEU A 137 -6.86 8.84 15.41
C LEU A 137 -8.22 9.54 15.45
N LYS A 138 -8.30 10.66 16.16
CA LYS A 138 -9.52 11.46 16.34
C LYS A 138 -9.39 12.82 15.68
N SER A 139 -10.52 13.37 15.31
CA SER A 139 -10.60 14.76 14.86
C SER A 139 -10.06 15.72 15.92
N GLY A 140 -9.22 16.66 15.50
CA GLY A 140 -8.54 17.63 16.35
C GLY A 140 -7.20 17.18 16.93
N GLU A 141 -6.84 15.91 16.81
CA GLU A 141 -5.51 15.41 17.19
C GLU A 141 -4.44 15.83 16.18
N VAL A 142 -3.18 15.79 16.61
CA VAL A 142 -2.00 16.06 15.80
C VAL A 142 -1.40 14.75 15.31
N LEU A 143 -1.33 14.57 13.99
CA LEU A 143 -0.72 13.43 13.32
C LEU A 143 0.63 13.82 12.73
N LEU A 144 1.71 13.21 13.22
CA LEU A 144 3.05 13.29 12.62
C LEU A 144 3.25 12.12 11.66
N VAL A 145 3.57 12.41 10.38
CA VAL A 145 3.80 11.40 9.34
C VAL A 145 5.25 11.44 8.89
N HIS A 146 6.00 10.35 9.13
CA HIS A 146 7.34 10.17 8.59
C HIS A 146 7.30 9.58 7.19
N GLY A 147 8.31 9.92 6.36
CA GLY A 147 8.35 9.48 4.97
C GLY A 147 7.12 9.90 4.18
N ALA A 148 6.59 11.08 4.46
CA ALA A 148 5.29 11.57 4.02
C ALA A 148 5.11 11.67 2.50
N ALA A 149 6.19 11.68 1.73
CA ALA A 149 6.14 11.69 0.25
C ALA A 149 6.17 10.28 -0.38
N GLY A 150 6.23 9.22 0.43
CA GLY A 150 6.11 7.83 -0.04
C GLY A 150 4.66 7.40 -0.19
N GLY A 151 4.41 6.25 -0.82
CA GLY A 151 3.04 5.75 -1.07
C GLY A 151 2.16 5.73 0.17
N VAL A 152 2.56 5.00 1.22
CA VAL A 152 1.81 4.94 2.48
C VAL A 152 1.88 6.25 3.29
N GLY A 153 2.91 7.09 3.07
CA GLY A 153 3.02 8.39 3.71
C GLY A 153 2.01 9.40 3.17
N LEU A 154 1.90 9.52 1.84
CA LEU A 154 0.92 10.41 1.20
C LEU A 154 -0.51 10.02 1.55
N THR A 155 -0.83 8.71 1.53
CA THR A 155 -2.16 8.25 1.90
C THR A 155 -2.46 8.49 3.39
N ALA A 156 -1.45 8.42 4.29
CA ALA A 156 -1.62 8.78 5.69
C ALA A 156 -1.87 10.29 5.87
N VAL A 157 -1.23 11.15 5.07
CA VAL A 157 -1.49 12.60 5.05
C VAL A 157 -2.93 12.88 4.65
N GLU A 158 -3.40 12.35 3.52
CA GLU A 158 -4.77 12.56 3.03
C GLU A 158 -5.82 12.03 4.00
N LEU A 159 -5.66 10.80 4.48
CA LEU A 159 -6.58 10.19 5.44
C LEU A 159 -6.60 10.96 6.76
N GLY A 160 -5.43 11.37 7.28
CA GLY A 160 -5.35 12.19 8.48
C GLY A 160 -6.13 13.50 8.34
N LYS A 161 -5.99 14.18 7.20
CA LYS A 161 -6.78 15.38 6.90
C LYS A 161 -8.27 15.10 6.79
N ALA A 162 -8.65 14.04 6.08
CA ALA A 162 -10.05 13.63 5.95
C ALA A 162 -10.69 13.27 7.31
N MET A 163 -9.90 12.74 8.25
CA MET A 163 -10.31 12.44 9.63
C MET A 163 -10.34 13.69 10.53
N GLY A 164 -9.92 14.86 10.05
CA GLY A 164 -9.95 16.12 10.78
C GLY A 164 -8.74 16.35 11.70
N ALA A 165 -7.63 15.66 11.48
CA ALA A 165 -6.38 15.88 12.20
C ALA A 165 -5.62 17.11 11.69
N THR A 166 -4.75 17.66 12.54
CA THR A 166 -3.66 18.54 12.13
C THR A 166 -2.49 17.67 11.71
N VAL A 167 -2.05 17.77 10.45
CA VAL A 167 -1.04 16.86 9.89
C VAL A 167 0.30 17.56 9.73
N ILE A 168 1.34 17.00 10.34
CA ILE A 168 2.75 17.38 10.19
C ILE A 168 3.43 16.31 9.34
N ALA A 169 3.95 16.69 8.18
CA ALA A 169 4.67 15.80 7.27
C ALA A 169 6.17 15.95 7.40
N THR A 170 6.94 14.83 7.43
CA THR A 170 8.39 14.89 7.37
C THR A 170 8.94 14.19 6.13
N ALA A 171 9.93 14.80 5.50
CA ALA A 171 10.60 14.24 4.32
C ALA A 171 12.06 14.71 4.27
N GLY A 172 12.85 14.12 3.36
CA GLY A 172 14.30 14.39 3.25
C GLY A 172 14.67 15.52 2.31
N THR A 173 13.74 16.11 1.57
CA THR A 173 13.96 17.28 0.69
C THR A 173 12.76 18.20 0.69
N ASP A 174 12.98 19.47 0.33
CA ASP A 174 11.92 20.48 0.28
C ASP A 174 10.85 20.12 -0.75
N GLU A 175 11.21 19.58 -1.92
CA GLU A 175 10.26 19.15 -2.94
C GLU A 175 9.33 18.03 -2.42
N LYS A 176 9.85 17.11 -1.61
CA LYS A 176 9.05 16.06 -0.98
C LYS A 176 8.15 16.60 0.12
N VAL A 177 8.59 17.60 0.85
CA VAL A 177 7.76 18.32 1.83
C VAL A 177 6.63 19.05 1.12
N ASP A 178 6.93 19.77 0.03
CA ASP A 178 5.92 20.49 -0.75
C ASP A 178 4.90 19.53 -1.39
N LEU A 179 5.35 18.38 -1.86
CA LEU A 179 4.45 17.31 -2.31
C LEU A 179 3.47 16.90 -1.21
N ALA A 180 3.95 16.58 -0.01
CA ALA A 180 3.08 16.21 1.11
C ALA A 180 2.10 17.33 1.50
N LYS A 181 2.52 18.60 1.45
CA LYS A 181 1.65 19.75 1.65
C LYS A 181 0.56 19.86 0.57
N SER A 182 0.88 19.57 -0.69
CA SER A 182 -0.10 19.58 -1.77
C SER A 182 -1.18 18.50 -1.59
N TYR A 183 -0.88 17.44 -0.82
CA TYR A 183 -1.81 16.39 -0.42
C TYR A 183 -2.52 16.67 0.91
N GLY A 184 -2.31 17.83 1.51
CA GLY A 184 -3.08 18.32 2.64
C GLY A 184 -2.36 18.41 3.98
N ALA A 185 -1.03 18.19 4.06
CA ALA A 185 -0.30 18.44 5.29
C ALA A 185 -0.32 19.93 5.66
N ASP A 186 -0.64 20.23 6.93
CA ASP A 186 -0.68 21.60 7.45
C ASP A 186 0.73 22.16 7.64
N TYR A 187 1.66 21.29 8.07
CA TYR A 187 3.06 21.64 8.31
C TYR A 187 3.97 20.63 7.63
N GLY A 188 5.19 21.06 7.32
CA GLY A 188 6.19 20.21 6.74
C GLY A 188 7.56 20.44 7.37
N ILE A 189 8.33 19.38 7.53
CA ILE A 189 9.68 19.38 8.11
C ILE A 189 10.63 18.66 7.16
N ASN A 190 11.65 19.37 6.69
CA ASN A 190 12.76 18.76 5.99
C ASN A 190 13.82 18.33 7.02
N TYR A 191 13.79 17.05 7.40
CA TYR A 191 14.68 16.51 8.44
C TYR A 191 16.17 16.50 8.04
N SER A 192 16.54 16.83 6.81
CA SER A 192 17.93 17.04 6.41
C SER A 192 18.52 18.36 6.92
N ASN A 193 17.64 19.34 7.21
CA ASN A 193 18.01 20.69 7.60
C ASN A 193 17.43 21.12 8.95
N GLU A 194 16.40 20.40 9.45
CA GLU A 194 15.60 20.79 10.60
C GLU A 194 15.52 19.65 11.62
N ASP A 195 15.49 19.99 12.90
CA ASP A 195 15.24 19.04 13.99
C ASP A 195 13.74 18.73 14.07
N ILE A 196 13.38 17.45 13.92
CA ILE A 196 11.98 17.00 13.91
C ILE A 196 11.27 17.39 15.21
N ARG A 197 11.90 17.11 16.36
CA ARG A 197 11.28 17.36 17.67
C ARG A 197 11.08 18.85 17.91
N GLU A 198 12.09 19.67 17.62
CA GLU A 198 12.01 21.12 17.80
C GLU A 198 10.85 21.69 16.98
N LYS A 199 10.74 21.29 15.71
CA LYS A 199 9.69 21.79 14.81
C LYS A 199 8.29 21.29 15.18
N VAL A 200 8.14 20.04 15.60
CA VAL A 200 6.84 19.52 16.08
C VAL A 200 6.37 20.31 17.31
N LEU A 201 7.27 20.56 18.28
CA LEU A 201 6.94 21.35 19.46
C LEU A 201 6.62 22.81 19.12
N GLU A 202 7.34 23.40 18.16
CA GLU A 202 7.10 24.76 17.67
C GLU A 202 5.71 24.89 17.02
N TYR A 203 5.33 23.92 16.17
CA TYR A 203 4.08 24.01 15.40
C TYR A 203 2.82 23.70 16.23
N THR A 204 2.88 22.70 17.10
CA THR A 204 1.68 22.14 17.74
C THR A 204 1.85 21.86 19.24
N GLY A 205 3.04 21.98 19.77
CA GLY A 205 3.33 21.62 21.16
C GLY A 205 3.53 20.10 21.38
N GLY A 206 3.40 19.29 20.35
CA GLY A 206 3.57 17.84 20.38
C GLY A 206 2.73 17.12 19.32
N ALA A 207 2.83 15.80 19.25
CA ALA A 207 2.03 14.94 18.38
C ALA A 207 1.28 13.88 19.20
N ASP A 208 -0.02 13.70 18.92
CA ASP A 208 -0.86 12.67 19.56
C ASP A 208 -0.65 11.29 18.92
N VAL A 209 -0.48 11.28 17.61
CA VAL A 209 -0.27 10.06 16.81
C VAL A 209 0.93 10.23 15.89
N ILE A 210 1.78 9.21 15.83
CA ILE A 210 2.95 9.16 14.95
C ILE A 210 2.81 7.98 14.00
N TYR A 211 2.75 8.28 12.70
CA TYR A 211 2.77 7.28 11.63
C TYR A 211 4.20 7.17 11.09
N ASP A 212 4.87 6.05 11.42
CA ASP A 212 6.29 5.87 11.11
C ASP A 212 6.57 4.59 10.29
N PRO A 213 6.59 4.66 8.96
CA PRO A 213 7.05 3.58 8.09
C PRO A 213 8.57 3.59 7.85
N VAL A 214 9.32 4.50 8.49
CA VAL A 214 10.76 4.73 8.26
C VAL A 214 11.63 4.09 9.34
N GLY A 215 11.27 4.30 10.61
CA GLY A 215 12.04 3.81 11.74
C GLY A 215 13.37 4.56 11.98
N GLY A 216 14.32 3.90 12.61
CA GLY A 216 15.67 4.42 12.81
C GLY A 216 15.73 5.68 13.69
N ASP A 217 16.42 6.71 13.20
CA ASP A 217 16.58 7.96 13.95
C ASP A 217 15.32 8.82 13.99
N ALA A 218 14.47 8.73 12.95
CA ALA A 218 13.16 9.38 12.95
C ALA A 218 12.27 8.84 14.09
N PHE A 219 12.23 7.52 14.28
CA PHE A 219 11.52 6.90 15.40
C PHE A 219 12.03 7.41 16.77
N LYS A 220 13.35 7.48 16.96
CA LYS A 220 13.96 7.96 18.22
C LYS A 220 13.62 9.42 18.50
N ALA A 221 13.63 10.27 17.48
CA ALA A 221 13.24 11.68 17.60
C ALA A 221 11.77 11.80 18.01
N SER A 222 10.90 10.98 17.43
CA SER A 222 9.45 10.98 17.65
C SER A 222 9.03 10.63 19.08
N LEU A 223 9.77 9.76 19.77
CA LEU A 223 9.46 9.36 21.15
C LEU A 223 9.44 10.55 22.16
N ARG A 224 9.83 11.73 21.71
CA ARG A 224 9.92 12.94 22.54
C ARG A 224 9.12 14.13 21.97
N CYS A 225 8.28 13.86 20.97
CA CYS A 225 7.41 14.86 20.33
C CYS A 225 6.03 15.00 20.99
#